data_3bf263ccd5806f3dc9605890b7e66e9e
#
_entry.id   3bf263ccd5806f3dc9605890b7e66e9e
#
_cell.length_a   1.000
_cell.length_b   1.000
_cell.length_c   1.000
_cell.angle_alpha   90.00
_cell.angle_beta   90.00
_cell.angle_gamma   90.00
#
_symmetry.space_group_name_H-M   'P 1'
#
loop_
_entity.id
_entity.type
_entity.pdbx_description
1 polymer ?
#
loop_
_entity_poly.entity_id
_entity_poly.type
_entity_poly.pdbx_seq_one_letter_code
_entity_poly.pdbx_strand_id
1 'polypeptide(L)'
;ARKTRLADGRRVIDQPFVRRNLAKCQAGGEALKLMLWKQAWTLTHSRLHPAEASTAKVYASEFFVEAYRSMMEIFGAAGKLRARSPGAILAGRVERMYRSALILTFGGGTNEVQRDIIAMAGLQMPNYKA
;
A
#
# COMPACT_ATOMS: atom_id res chain seq x y z
N ALA A 1 -6.94 16.40 7.89
CA ALA A 1 -8.15 15.85 8.54
C ALA A 1 -8.43 16.46 9.93
N ARG A 2 -7.42 16.59 10.80
CA ARG A 2 -7.63 17.17 12.15
C ARG A 2 -8.05 18.65 12.13
N LYS A 3 -7.50 19.44 11.22
CA LYS A 3 -7.76 20.88 11.07
C LYS A 3 -8.86 21.20 10.07
N THR A 4 -9.15 20.29 9.14
CA THR A 4 -10.15 20.49 8.08
C THR A 4 -11.55 20.24 8.64
N ARG A 5 -12.48 21.16 8.37
CA ARG A 5 -13.89 21.05 8.75
C ARG A 5 -14.75 20.76 7.53
N LEU A 6 -15.82 20.03 7.76
CA LEU A 6 -16.91 19.82 6.81
C LEU A 6 -17.85 21.02 6.83
N ALA A 7 -18.77 21.07 5.87
CA ALA A 7 -19.78 22.14 5.78
C ALA A 7 -20.66 22.22 7.05
N ASP A 8 -20.87 21.11 7.76
CA ASP A 8 -21.62 21.04 9.02
C ASP A 8 -20.77 21.39 10.26
N GLY A 9 -19.55 21.88 10.09
CA GLY A 9 -18.63 22.28 11.15
C GLY A 9 -17.86 21.14 11.83
N ARG A 10 -18.22 19.87 11.62
CA ARG A 10 -17.48 18.73 12.17
C ARG A 10 -16.10 18.61 11.51
N ARG A 11 -15.12 18.10 12.24
CA ARG A 11 -13.79 17.85 11.65
C ARG A 11 -13.82 16.61 10.77
N VAL A 12 -13.08 16.59 9.68
CA VAL A 12 -12.96 15.43 8.78
C VAL A 12 -12.53 14.19 9.56
N ILE A 13 -11.64 14.33 10.56
CA ILE A 13 -11.18 13.22 11.40
C ILE A 13 -12.28 12.60 12.27
N ASP A 14 -13.36 13.33 12.54
CA ASP A 14 -14.44 12.82 13.38
C ASP A 14 -15.37 11.84 12.63
N GLN A 15 -15.22 11.73 11.31
CA GLN A 15 -15.93 10.74 10.50
C GLN A 15 -15.39 9.32 10.78
N PRO A 16 -16.25 8.35 11.13
CA PRO A 16 -15.80 6.99 11.45
C PRO A 16 -15.00 6.31 10.34
N PHE A 17 -15.42 6.49 9.07
CA PHE A 17 -14.70 5.91 7.94
C PHE A 17 -13.30 6.51 7.76
N VAL A 18 -13.12 7.82 8.03
CA VAL A 18 -11.82 8.48 7.97
C VAL A 18 -10.89 7.91 9.02
N ARG A 19 -11.36 7.77 10.26
CA ARG A 19 -10.58 7.16 11.35
C ARG A 19 -10.17 5.73 11.01
N ARG A 20 -11.11 4.93 10.51
CA ARG A 20 -10.85 3.55 10.10
C ARG A 20 -9.80 3.47 9.00
N ASN A 21 -9.93 4.27 7.94
CA ASN A 21 -9.01 4.27 6.82
C ASN A 21 -7.61 4.72 7.23
N LEU A 22 -7.50 5.77 8.06
CA LEU A 22 -6.21 6.21 8.60
C LEU A 22 -5.56 5.15 9.51
N ALA A 23 -6.35 4.49 10.37
CA ALA A 23 -5.86 3.42 11.23
C ALA A 23 -5.36 2.22 10.42
N LYS A 24 -6.07 1.80 9.35
CA LYS A 24 -5.63 0.76 8.43
C LYS A 24 -4.30 1.14 7.74
N CYS A 25 -4.19 2.37 7.23
CA CYS A 25 -2.96 2.85 6.61
C CYS A 25 -1.79 2.85 7.60
N GLN A 26 -2.02 3.29 8.85
CA GLN A 26 -0.98 3.28 9.88
C GLN A 26 -0.55 1.85 10.23
N ALA A 27 -1.50 0.98 10.52
CA ALA A 27 -1.20 -0.41 10.89
C ALA A 27 -0.48 -1.17 9.77
N GLY A 28 -0.96 -1.02 8.50
CA GLY A 28 -0.31 -1.63 7.35
C GLY A 28 1.09 -1.09 7.09
N GLY A 29 1.30 0.21 7.29
CA GLY A 29 2.61 0.84 7.19
C GLY A 29 3.60 0.34 8.24
N GLU A 30 3.16 0.18 9.50
CA GLU A 30 4.00 -0.40 10.56
C GLU A 30 4.32 -1.88 10.30
N ALA A 31 3.34 -2.67 9.82
CA ALA A 31 3.60 -4.06 9.43
C ALA A 31 4.64 -4.16 8.32
N LEU A 32 4.52 -3.35 7.25
CA LEU A 32 5.51 -3.31 6.18
C LEU A 32 6.89 -2.91 6.70
N LYS A 33 6.96 -1.91 7.55
CA LYS A 33 8.21 -1.46 8.17
C LYS A 33 8.90 -2.57 8.96
N LEU A 34 8.14 -3.34 9.75
CA LEU A 34 8.68 -4.49 10.50
C LEU A 34 9.18 -5.60 9.57
N MET A 35 8.46 -5.88 8.47
CA MET A 35 8.92 -6.84 7.46
C MET A 35 10.25 -6.41 6.83
N LEU A 36 10.39 -5.12 6.47
CA LEU A 36 11.63 -4.58 5.90
C LEU A 36 12.78 -4.58 6.91
N TRP A 37 12.53 -4.29 8.17
CA TRP A 37 13.55 -4.39 9.22
C TRP A 37 14.03 -5.83 9.42
N LYS A 38 13.09 -6.79 9.43
CA LYS A 38 13.46 -8.20 9.47
C LYS A 38 14.36 -8.58 8.29
N GLN A 39 14.01 -8.16 7.07
CA GLN A 39 14.83 -8.43 5.88
C GLN A 39 16.22 -7.78 5.97
N ALA A 40 16.28 -6.53 6.40
CA ALA A 40 17.56 -5.84 6.61
C ALA A 40 18.44 -6.58 7.63
N TRP A 41 17.87 -7.00 8.75
CA TRP A 41 18.56 -7.81 9.75
C TRP A 41 19.02 -9.16 9.17
N THR A 42 18.17 -9.86 8.42
CA THR A 42 18.51 -11.12 7.77
C THR A 42 19.71 -10.95 6.83
N LEU A 43 19.74 -9.88 6.01
CA LEU A 43 20.83 -9.61 5.07
C LEU A 43 22.18 -9.33 5.76
N THR A 44 22.17 -8.84 7.01
CA THR A 44 23.41 -8.62 7.78
C THR A 44 23.96 -9.88 8.43
N HIS A 45 23.16 -10.96 8.56
CA HIS A 45 23.53 -12.17 9.26
C HIS A 45 23.55 -13.42 8.37
N SER A 46 22.82 -13.39 7.25
CA SER A 46 22.66 -14.51 6.34
C SER A 46 22.18 -14.05 4.95
N ARG A 47 21.77 -15.00 4.12
CA ARG A 47 21.13 -14.71 2.84
C ARG A 47 19.60 -14.57 3.02
N LEU A 48 19.02 -13.55 2.38
CA LEU A 48 17.57 -13.39 2.32
C LEU A 48 16.97 -14.53 1.47
N HIS A 49 16.01 -15.23 2.05
CA HIS A 49 15.29 -16.29 1.36
C HIS A 49 14.35 -15.70 0.28
N PRO A 50 14.27 -16.27 -0.93
CA PRO A 50 13.43 -15.74 -2.00
C PRO A 50 11.96 -15.53 -1.60
N ALA A 51 11.39 -16.44 -0.82
CA ALA A 51 10.02 -16.32 -0.32
C ALA A 51 9.83 -15.09 0.61
N GLU A 52 10.83 -14.71 1.41
CA GLU A 52 10.74 -13.51 2.26
C GLU A 52 10.73 -12.23 1.42
N ALA A 53 11.58 -12.17 0.40
CA ALA A 53 11.60 -11.05 -0.54
C ALA A 53 10.26 -10.93 -1.28
N SER A 54 9.75 -12.05 -1.80
CA SER A 54 8.45 -12.11 -2.48
C SER A 54 7.29 -11.74 -1.58
N THR A 55 7.29 -12.17 -0.32
CA THR A 55 6.26 -11.82 0.67
C THR A 55 6.21 -10.32 0.91
N ALA A 56 7.35 -9.68 1.14
CA ALA A 56 7.38 -8.23 1.32
C ALA A 56 6.96 -7.47 0.06
N LYS A 57 7.33 -7.96 -1.13
CA LYS A 57 6.93 -7.37 -2.41
C LYS A 57 5.41 -7.43 -2.61
N VAL A 58 4.78 -8.59 -2.40
CA VAL A 58 3.32 -8.75 -2.52
C VAL A 58 2.62 -7.84 -1.51
N TYR A 59 3.02 -7.92 -0.24
CA TYR A 59 2.42 -7.10 0.80
C TYR A 59 2.54 -5.59 0.51
N ALA A 60 3.73 -5.12 0.16
CA ALA A 60 3.97 -3.71 -0.11
C ALA A 60 3.15 -3.19 -1.29
N SER A 61 3.12 -3.92 -2.41
CA SER A 61 2.41 -3.49 -3.61
C SER A 61 0.90 -3.39 -3.37
N GLU A 62 0.30 -4.38 -2.71
CA GLU A 62 -1.13 -4.38 -2.37
C GLU A 62 -1.47 -3.32 -1.31
N PHE A 63 -0.62 -3.19 -0.30
CA PHE A 63 -0.77 -2.15 0.73
C PHE A 63 -0.75 -0.74 0.14
N PHE A 64 0.19 -0.41 -0.74
CA PHE A 64 0.25 0.93 -1.32
C PHE A 64 -0.96 1.24 -2.18
N VAL A 65 -1.44 0.30 -2.99
CA VAL A 65 -2.67 0.49 -3.79
C VAL A 65 -3.87 0.77 -2.87
N GLU A 66 -4.05 -0.04 -1.83
CA GLU A 66 -5.16 0.12 -0.89
C GLU A 66 -5.05 1.40 -0.05
N ALA A 67 -3.85 1.75 0.40
CA ALA A 67 -3.62 2.97 1.17
C ALA A 67 -3.93 4.23 0.36
N TYR A 68 -3.48 4.31 -0.89
CA TYR A 68 -3.81 5.46 -1.74
C TYR A 68 -5.28 5.50 -2.12
N ARG A 69 -5.93 4.36 -2.34
CA ARG A 69 -7.38 4.28 -2.53
C ARG A 69 -8.13 4.83 -1.32
N SER A 70 -7.77 4.39 -0.13
CA SER A 70 -8.34 4.88 1.12
C SER A 70 -8.13 6.39 1.32
N MET A 71 -6.97 6.92 0.94
CA MET A 71 -6.73 8.37 0.96
C MET A 71 -7.62 9.12 -0.04
N MET A 72 -7.84 8.59 -1.24
CA MET A 72 -8.75 9.18 -2.22
C MET A 72 -10.19 9.19 -1.71
N GLU A 73 -10.64 8.15 -1.01
CA GLU A 73 -11.96 8.14 -0.34
C GLU A 73 -12.07 9.26 0.69
N ILE A 74 -11.05 9.46 1.52
CA ILE A 74 -11.03 10.53 2.54
C ILE A 74 -11.14 11.92 1.90
N PHE A 75 -10.49 12.11 0.75
CA PHE A 75 -10.51 13.39 0.03
C PHE A 75 -11.75 13.57 -0.86
N GLY A 76 -12.52 12.52 -1.11
CA GLY A 76 -13.72 12.54 -1.95
C GLY A 76 -13.42 12.99 -3.38
N ALA A 77 -14.30 13.80 -3.97
CA ALA A 77 -14.17 14.26 -5.36
C ALA A 77 -12.86 15.00 -5.62
N ALA A 78 -12.41 15.83 -4.68
CA ALA A 78 -11.16 16.60 -4.81
C ALA A 78 -9.90 15.71 -4.84
N GLY A 79 -9.97 14.50 -4.25
CA GLY A 79 -8.89 13.51 -4.30
C GLY A 79 -8.66 12.88 -5.66
N LYS A 80 -9.65 12.97 -6.56
CA LYS A 80 -9.59 12.43 -7.93
C LYS A 80 -9.05 13.44 -8.95
N LEU A 81 -8.84 14.69 -8.55
CA LEU A 81 -8.39 15.74 -9.43
C LEU A 81 -6.89 15.60 -9.72
N ARG A 82 -6.53 15.74 -10.99
CA ARG A 82 -5.12 15.72 -11.44
C ARG A 82 -4.39 16.99 -11.02
N ALA A 83 -3.08 16.89 -11.03
CA ALA A 83 -2.22 18.07 -10.87
C ALA A 83 -2.63 19.19 -11.85
N ARG A 84 -2.59 20.44 -11.37
CA ARG A 84 -3.02 21.65 -12.08
C ARG A 84 -4.52 21.82 -12.28
N SER A 85 -5.38 20.85 -11.85
CA SER A 85 -6.82 21.07 -11.85
C SER A 85 -7.22 22.02 -10.71
N PRO A 86 -8.12 23.00 -10.95
CA PRO A 86 -8.64 23.83 -9.87
C PRO A 86 -9.25 22.94 -8.75
N GLY A 87 -8.90 23.23 -7.51
CA GLY A 87 -9.39 22.47 -6.35
C GLY A 87 -8.67 21.14 -6.06
N ALA A 88 -7.61 20.79 -6.82
CA ALA A 88 -6.83 19.57 -6.56
C ALA A 88 -6.15 19.60 -5.19
N ILE A 89 -6.50 18.65 -4.33
CA ILE A 89 -5.88 18.51 -3.00
C ILE A 89 -4.44 18.01 -3.15
N LEU A 90 -3.52 18.56 -2.37
CA LEU A 90 -2.09 18.22 -2.40
C LEU A 90 -1.52 18.27 -3.83
N ALA A 91 -1.99 19.22 -4.64
CA ALA A 91 -1.61 19.38 -6.04
C ALA A 91 -1.77 18.09 -6.88
N GLY A 92 -2.82 17.31 -6.62
CA GLY A 92 -3.11 16.04 -7.31
C GLY A 92 -2.13 14.90 -6.99
N ARG A 93 -1.33 15.04 -5.94
CA ARG A 93 -0.29 14.06 -5.61
C ARG A 93 -0.85 12.69 -5.28
N VAL A 94 -1.96 12.62 -4.54
CA VAL A 94 -2.55 11.34 -4.12
C VAL A 94 -3.12 10.58 -5.31
N GLU A 95 -3.84 11.26 -6.21
CA GLU A 95 -4.34 10.68 -7.46
C GLU A 95 -3.18 10.11 -8.31
N ARG A 96 -2.13 10.88 -8.48
CA ARG A 96 -0.94 10.43 -9.22
C ARG A 96 -0.29 9.23 -8.58
N MET A 97 -0.12 9.23 -7.25
CA MET A 97 0.49 8.11 -6.52
C MET A 97 -0.38 6.85 -6.59
N TYR A 98 -1.71 6.97 -6.54
CA TYR A 98 -2.61 5.84 -6.73
C TYR A 98 -2.41 5.19 -8.10
N ARG A 99 -2.43 5.96 -9.19
CA ARG A 99 -2.18 5.44 -10.54
C ARG A 99 -0.80 4.79 -10.68
N SER A 100 0.22 5.42 -10.11
CA SER A 100 1.58 4.89 -10.15
C SER A 100 1.75 3.62 -9.31
N ALA A 101 0.99 3.49 -8.20
CA ALA A 101 1.09 2.31 -7.34
C ALA A 101 0.59 1.03 -8.04
N LEU A 102 -0.29 1.13 -9.03
CA LEU A 102 -0.79 -0.03 -9.77
C LEU A 102 0.34 -0.80 -10.49
N ILE A 103 1.39 -0.11 -10.95
CA ILE A 103 2.53 -0.76 -11.59
C ILE A 103 3.28 -1.71 -10.63
N LEU A 104 3.21 -1.45 -9.32
CA LEU A 104 3.90 -2.26 -8.33
C LEU A 104 3.34 -3.70 -8.25
N THR A 105 2.11 -3.93 -8.69
CA THR A 105 1.48 -5.25 -8.65
C THR A 105 2.04 -6.21 -9.72
N PHE A 106 2.67 -5.67 -10.77
CA PHE A 106 3.28 -6.47 -11.85
C PHE A 106 4.75 -6.10 -12.13
N GLY A 107 5.22 -4.92 -11.74
CA GLY A 107 6.63 -4.54 -11.85
C GLY A 107 7.51 -5.43 -10.97
N GLY A 108 8.60 -5.96 -11.53
CA GLY A 108 9.48 -6.90 -10.82
C GLY A 108 8.87 -8.31 -10.65
N GLY A 109 8.00 -8.72 -11.55
CA GLY A 109 7.18 -9.95 -11.50
C GLY A 109 5.80 -9.68 -10.90
N THR A 110 4.78 -10.31 -11.49
CA THR A 110 3.39 -10.14 -11.03
C THR A 110 3.22 -10.68 -9.62
N ASN A 111 2.21 -10.22 -8.89
CA ASN A 111 1.94 -10.71 -7.56
C ASN A 111 1.58 -12.21 -7.54
N GLU A 112 1.01 -12.73 -8.63
CA GLU A 112 0.75 -14.16 -8.82
C GLU A 112 2.07 -14.94 -8.86
N VAL A 113 3.02 -14.54 -9.71
CA VAL A 113 4.36 -15.16 -9.79
C VAL A 113 5.08 -15.07 -8.44
N GLN A 114 4.96 -13.97 -7.73
CA GLN A 114 5.56 -13.83 -6.40
C GLN A 114 4.91 -14.78 -5.37
N ARG A 115 3.59 -15.01 -5.48
CA ARG A 115 2.90 -16.01 -4.64
C ARG A 115 3.34 -17.43 -4.98
N ASP A 116 3.59 -17.74 -6.25
CA ASP A 116 4.16 -19.03 -6.64
C ASP A 116 5.55 -19.25 -6.03
N ILE A 117 6.40 -18.22 -6.02
CA ILE A 117 7.70 -18.28 -5.34
C ILE A 117 7.54 -18.54 -3.84
N ILE A 118 6.59 -17.89 -3.19
CA ILE A 118 6.28 -18.12 -1.77
C ILE A 118 5.82 -19.56 -1.55
N ALA A 119 4.91 -20.04 -2.39
CA ALA A 119 4.37 -21.39 -2.28
C ALA A 119 5.47 -22.46 -2.46
N MET A 120 6.24 -22.36 -3.55
CA MET A 120 7.26 -23.34 -3.87
C MET A 120 8.48 -23.26 -2.95
N ALA A 121 9.08 -22.07 -2.81
CA ALA A 121 10.32 -21.93 -2.06
C ALA A 121 10.07 -21.80 -0.53
N GLY A 122 8.99 -21.15 -0.12
CA GLY A 122 8.70 -20.92 1.29
C GLY A 122 7.93 -22.05 1.95
N LEU A 123 6.91 -22.59 1.27
CA LEU A 123 5.99 -23.60 1.80
C LEU A 123 6.28 -25.01 1.26
N GLN A 124 7.27 -25.14 0.38
CA GLN A 124 7.64 -26.41 -0.26
C GLN A 124 6.46 -27.11 -0.98
N MET A 125 5.54 -26.32 -1.49
CA MET A 125 4.41 -26.85 -2.26
C MET A 125 4.90 -27.37 -3.62
N PRO A 126 4.28 -28.46 -4.14
CA PRO A 126 4.66 -29.01 -5.44
C PRO A 126 4.46 -27.98 -6.56
N ASN A 127 5.43 -27.94 -7.48
CA ASN A 127 5.29 -27.13 -8.68
C ASN A 127 4.34 -27.84 -9.66
N TYR A 128 3.21 -27.24 -9.95
CA TYR A 128 2.34 -27.68 -11.03
C TYR A 128 2.97 -27.25 -12.37
N LYS A 129 3.90 -28.06 -12.86
CA LYS A 129 4.20 -28.07 -14.30
C LYS A 129 3.08 -28.85 -14.99
N ALA A 130 2.20 -28.12 -15.68
CA ALA A 130 1.31 -28.73 -16.66
C ALA A 130 2.12 -29.40 -17.74
#